data_a4dc5679e964c2bc0ec6e16244cca079
#
_entry.id   a4dc5679e964c2bc0ec6e16244cca079
#
_cell.length_a   1.000
_cell.length_b   1.000
_cell.length_c   1.000
_cell.angle_alpha   90.00
_cell.angle_beta   90.00
_cell.angle_gamma   90.00
#
_symmetry.space_group_name_H-M   'P 1'
#
loop_
_entity.id
_entity.type
_entity.pdbx_description
1 polymer ?
#
loop_
_entity_poly.entity_id
_entity_poly.type
_entity_poly.pdbx_seq_one_letter_code
_entity_poly.pdbx_strand_id
1 'polypeptide(L)'
;MSATLTGSGTALGFSCSSKISKRVSPLNSNRCSSIKMSVSVDEKKKSFTLQKSEEAFNAAKNLMPGGVNSPVRAFKSVGGQPVLIDSVKGSKMWDIDGNEYIDYVGSWGPAIIGHADDEVLAALAETMKKGTSFGAPCLLENVLAEMVISAVPSIEMVRFVNSGTEACMGVLRLARAFTNKEKFIKFEGCYHGHANAFLVKAGSGVATLGLPDSPGKAATSDTLTAPYNDIEAVAKLFEAHKGEISAVILEPVVGNSGFITPTPEFINGLRQLSRDNGALLIFDEVMTGFRLAYGGAQEYFGITPDLTTLGKIIGGGLPVGAYGGRRDIMEMVAPAGPMYQAGTLSGNPLAMTAGIHTLKRLKQPGTYEYLDKITKELTNGILEAGKKTGHAMCGGYISGMFGFFFTEGPVYNFADAKKSDTEKFGSFFRGMLEEGVYFAPSQFEAGFTSLAHTQEDIQFTIAAAERVLGRI
;
A
#
# COMPACT_ATOMS: atom_id res chain seq x y z
N MET A 1 -11.92 -9.55 -56.73
CA MET A 1 -13.36 -9.23 -56.68
C MET A 1 -13.51 -7.98 -55.85
N SER A 2 -13.86 -6.89 -56.54
CA SER A 2 -14.04 -5.54 -56.01
C SER A 2 -15.49 -5.39 -55.54
N ALA A 3 -15.69 -4.77 -54.36
CA ALA A 3 -17.00 -4.27 -53.97
C ALA A 3 -16.83 -2.93 -53.28
N THR A 4 -17.11 -1.89 -54.04
CA THR A 4 -17.30 -0.50 -53.66
C THR A 4 -18.68 -0.33 -53.02
N LEU A 5 -18.75 0.34 -51.86
CA LEU A 5 -20.01 0.88 -51.34
C LEU A 5 -19.84 2.36 -51.01
N THR A 6 -20.54 3.16 -51.79
CA THR A 6 -20.77 4.59 -51.61
C THR A 6 -21.93 4.81 -50.65
N GLY A 7 -21.81 5.71 -49.69
CA GLY A 7 -22.86 6.11 -48.79
C GLY A 7 -22.72 7.59 -48.41
N SER A 8 -23.67 8.37 -48.84
CA SER A 8 -23.79 9.82 -48.83
C SER A 8 -23.99 10.41 -47.42
N GLY A 9 -23.28 11.52 -47.17
CA GLY A 9 -23.45 12.33 -45.97
C GLY A 9 -24.61 13.28 -46.00
N THR A 10 -25.17 13.59 -44.87
CA THR A 10 -25.99 14.77 -44.64
C THR A 10 -25.49 15.52 -43.41
N ALA A 11 -24.95 16.72 -43.67
CA ALA A 11 -24.59 17.69 -42.66
C ALA A 11 -25.81 18.49 -42.21
N LEU A 12 -26.05 18.57 -40.92
CA LEU A 12 -26.98 19.51 -40.30
C LEU A 12 -26.20 20.64 -39.64
N GLY A 13 -26.22 21.81 -40.26
CA GLY A 13 -25.69 23.04 -39.69
C GLY A 13 -26.71 23.71 -38.77
N PHE A 14 -26.27 24.10 -37.57
CA PHE A 14 -27.03 25.05 -36.76
C PHE A 14 -26.32 26.41 -36.77
N SER A 15 -27.05 27.40 -37.33
CA SER A 15 -26.69 28.81 -37.30
C SER A 15 -27.30 29.46 -36.06
N CYS A 16 -26.48 30.10 -35.24
CA CYS A 16 -26.94 30.96 -34.16
C CYS A 16 -26.66 32.42 -34.50
N SER A 17 -27.75 33.19 -34.73
CA SER A 17 -27.70 34.62 -35.01
C SER A 17 -27.99 35.40 -33.72
N SER A 18 -27.07 36.23 -33.28
CA SER A 18 -27.18 37.19 -32.18
C SER A 18 -27.67 38.53 -32.71
N LYS A 19 -28.70 39.13 -32.07
CA LYS A 19 -28.98 40.56 -32.18
C LYS A 19 -29.09 41.17 -30.79
N ILE A 20 -28.11 42.03 -30.48
CA ILE A 20 -28.09 42.93 -29.32
C ILE A 20 -28.85 44.22 -29.69
N SER A 21 -29.79 44.68 -28.84
CA SER A 21 -30.28 46.05 -28.88
C SER A 21 -30.21 46.65 -27.47
N LYS A 22 -29.43 47.73 -27.38
CA LYS A 22 -29.28 48.59 -26.20
C LYS A 22 -30.47 49.55 -26.07
N ARG A 23 -30.98 49.73 -24.84
CA ARG A 23 -31.53 51.03 -24.40
C ARG A 23 -31.16 51.27 -22.96
N VAL A 24 -30.51 52.42 -22.76
CA VAL A 24 -30.13 53.01 -21.45
C VAL A 24 -31.17 54.11 -21.18
N SER A 25 -31.62 54.24 -19.96
CA SER A 25 -32.10 55.49 -19.36
C SER A 25 -32.12 55.38 -17.82
N PRO A 26 -32.07 56.50 -17.06
CA PRO A 26 -31.22 56.61 -15.87
C PRO A 26 -31.93 56.68 -14.52
N LEU A 27 -31.16 56.37 -13.48
CA LEU A 27 -31.15 56.82 -12.08
C LEU A 27 -32.44 57.33 -11.40
N ASN A 28 -32.78 56.64 -10.31
CA ASN A 28 -33.23 57.38 -9.11
C ASN A 28 -32.68 56.68 -7.83
N SER A 29 -32.02 57.48 -7.02
CA SER A 29 -31.50 57.15 -5.72
C SER A 29 -32.60 57.08 -4.68
N ASN A 30 -32.62 56.04 -3.82
CA ASN A 30 -32.71 56.20 -2.36
C ASN A 30 -33.01 54.88 -1.63
N ARG A 31 -32.31 54.77 -0.49
CA ARG A 31 -32.52 53.87 0.66
C ARG A 31 -31.88 52.51 0.61
N CYS A 32 -30.68 52.49 1.12
CA CYS A 32 -30.03 51.36 1.71
C CYS A 32 -30.82 50.88 2.95
N SER A 33 -31.48 49.73 2.84
CA SER A 33 -31.86 48.92 3.97
C SER A 33 -31.10 47.59 3.85
N SER A 34 -30.13 47.40 4.72
CA SER A 34 -29.36 46.20 4.83
C SER A 34 -30.24 45.05 5.28
N ILE A 35 -30.76 44.29 4.35
CA ILE A 35 -31.29 42.96 4.63
C ILE A 35 -30.10 42.02 4.77
N LYS A 36 -29.74 41.68 6.01
CA LYS A 36 -28.90 40.51 6.28
C LYS A 36 -29.75 39.29 5.97
N MET A 37 -29.64 38.77 4.76
CA MET A 37 -30.02 37.39 4.47
C MET A 37 -29.01 36.48 5.15
N SER A 38 -29.35 35.97 6.31
CA SER A 38 -28.72 34.75 6.82
C SER A 38 -29.21 33.60 5.94
N VAL A 39 -28.43 33.22 4.96
CA VAL A 39 -28.63 31.94 4.28
C VAL A 39 -28.15 30.87 5.28
N SER A 40 -29.09 30.35 6.07
CA SER A 40 -28.88 29.07 6.71
C SER A 40 -28.92 28.02 5.59
N VAL A 41 -27.75 27.62 5.10
CA VAL A 41 -27.63 26.40 4.32
C VAL A 41 -27.82 25.30 5.34
N ASP A 42 -29.05 24.83 5.53
CA ASP A 42 -29.32 23.52 6.08
C ASP A 42 -28.79 22.50 5.06
N GLU A 43 -27.46 22.23 5.11
CA GLU A 43 -26.91 21.01 4.56
C GLU A 43 -27.56 19.87 5.34
N LYS A 44 -28.63 19.31 4.82
CA LYS A 44 -29.18 18.03 5.28
C LYS A 44 -28.02 17.05 5.20
N LYS A 45 -27.41 16.72 6.33
CA LYS A 45 -26.41 15.68 6.45
C LYS A 45 -26.99 14.45 5.77
N LYS A 46 -26.44 14.05 4.62
CA LYS A 46 -26.90 12.90 3.86
C LYS A 46 -26.86 11.70 4.81
N SER A 47 -27.94 10.96 4.97
CA SER A 47 -27.94 9.78 5.83
C SER A 47 -27.01 8.74 5.24
N PHE A 48 -26.12 8.20 6.06
CA PHE A 48 -25.24 7.10 5.69
C PHE A 48 -26.08 5.91 5.20
N THR A 49 -25.77 5.39 4.03
CA THR A 49 -26.44 4.22 3.42
C THR A 49 -25.43 3.45 2.58
N LEU A 50 -25.57 2.14 2.50
CA LEU A 50 -24.73 1.24 1.70
C LEU A 50 -25.59 0.34 0.78
N GLN A 51 -26.81 0.78 0.43
CA GLN A 51 -27.76 -0.05 -0.32
C GLN A 51 -27.21 -0.44 -1.70
N LYS A 52 -26.66 0.51 -2.46
CA LYS A 52 -26.11 0.22 -3.80
C LYS A 52 -24.86 -0.67 -3.68
N SER A 53 -24.01 -0.41 -2.69
CA SER A 53 -22.84 -1.25 -2.40
C SER A 53 -23.25 -2.68 -2.07
N GLU A 54 -24.32 -2.88 -1.29
CA GLU A 54 -24.85 -4.20 -0.96
C GLU A 54 -25.36 -4.95 -2.20
N GLU A 55 -26.19 -4.29 -3.01
CA GLU A 55 -26.72 -4.86 -4.25
C GLU A 55 -25.59 -5.27 -5.21
N ALA A 56 -24.63 -4.38 -5.44
CA ALA A 56 -23.51 -4.64 -6.33
C ALA A 56 -22.55 -5.72 -5.78
N PHE A 57 -22.30 -5.73 -4.47
CA PHE A 57 -21.45 -6.77 -3.85
C PHE A 57 -22.12 -8.15 -3.89
N ASN A 58 -23.44 -8.24 -3.71
CA ASN A 58 -24.18 -9.49 -3.86
C ASN A 58 -24.13 -10.01 -5.30
N ALA A 59 -24.22 -9.12 -6.30
CA ALA A 59 -23.99 -9.51 -7.69
C ALA A 59 -22.54 -10.00 -7.93
N ALA A 60 -21.54 -9.32 -7.36
CA ALA A 60 -20.12 -9.68 -7.50
C ALA A 60 -19.79 -11.07 -6.97
N LYS A 61 -20.48 -11.56 -5.92
CA LYS A 61 -20.32 -12.93 -5.39
C LYS A 61 -20.61 -14.03 -6.40
N ASN A 62 -21.45 -13.76 -7.40
CA ASN A 62 -21.74 -14.67 -8.50
C ASN A 62 -20.70 -14.59 -9.64
N LEU A 63 -19.86 -13.57 -9.65
CA LEU A 63 -18.88 -13.29 -10.71
C LEU A 63 -17.44 -13.62 -10.29
N MET A 64 -17.14 -13.43 -9.02
CA MET A 64 -15.79 -13.58 -8.46
C MET A 64 -15.83 -14.33 -7.13
N PRO A 65 -14.83 -15.17 -6.80
CA PRO A 65 -14.78 -15.86 -5.51
C PRO A 65 -14.90 -14.89 -4.32
N GLY A 66 -16.00 -15.00 -3.56
CA GLY A 66 -16.30 -14.10 -2.44
C GLY A 66 -16.59 -12.64 -2.81
N GLY A 67 -16.82 -12.35 -4.10
CA GLY A 67 -17.13 -11.01 -4.61
C GLY A 67 -15.93 -10.06 -4.73
N VAL A 68 -14.69 -10.55 -4.57
CA VAL A 68 -13.47 -9.73 -4.50
C VAL A 68 -12.28 -10.35 -5.20
N ASN A 69 -11.32 -9.53 -5.62
CA ASN A 69 -10.02 -9.96 -6.17
C ASN A 69 -8.89 -9.99 -5.10
N SER A 70 -9.21 -9.63 -3.84
CA SER A 70 -8.30 -9.77 -2.71
C SER A 70 -9.13 -10.01 -1.43
N PRO A 71 -8.82 -11.06 -0.62
CA PRO A 71 -9.71 -11.56 0.41
C PRO A 71 -10.12 -10.56 1.49
N VAL A 72 -9.21 -9.70 1.92
CA VAL A 72 -9.44 -8.71 3.00
C VAL A 72 -10.56 -7.73 2.64
N ARG A 73 -10.74 -7.42 1.35
CA ARG A 73 -11.77 -6.50 0.84
C ARG A 73 -13.20 -6.98 1.06
N ALA A 74 -13.41 -8.25 1.43
CA ALA A 74 -14.73 -8.82 1.70
C ALA A 74 -15.25 -8.55 3.13
N PHE A 75 -14.53 -7.81 3.98
CA PHE A 75 -14.89 -7.41 5.35
C PHE A 75 -15.18 -8.58 6.31
N LYS A 76 -14.75 -9.80 5.99
CA LYS A 76 -15.06 -10.99 6.80
C LYS A 76 -14.58 -10.89 8.24
N SER A 77 -13.45 -10.24 8.49
CA SER A 77 -12.87 -10.12 9.84
C SER A 77 -13.46 -8.98 10.67
N VAL A 78 -14.10 -8.00 10.03
CA VAL A 78 -14.66 -6.83 10.73
C VAL A 78 -16.18 -6.82 10.72
N GLY A 79 -16.78 -7.68 9.88
CA GLY A 79 -18.23 -7.69 9.65
C GLY A 79 -18.74 -6.46 8.91
N GLY A 80 -20.04 -6.37 8.75
CA GLY A 80 -20.69 -5.29 8.00
C GLY A 80 -20.66 -5.51 6.49
N GLN A 81 -21.07 -4.48 5.77
CA GLN A 81 -21.20 -4.48 4.31
C GLN A 81 -19.96 -3.84 3.67
N PRO A 82 -19.23 -4.55 2.77
CA PRO A 82 -18.16 -3.92 1.99
C PRO A 82 -18.67 -2.74 1.15
N VAL A 83 -17.89 -1.66 1.17
CA VAL A 83 -18.16 -0.47 0.35
C VAL A 83 -17.57 -0.65 -1.05
N LEU A 84 -18.31 -0.21 -2.08
CA LEU A 84 -17.82 -0.18 -3.46
C LEU A 84 -17.44 1.24 -3.83
N ILE A 85 -16.16 1.46 -4.07
CA ILE A 85 -15.63 2.79 -4.35
C ILE A 85 -15.86 3.16 -5.81
N ASP A 86 -16.36 4.38 -6.03
CA ASP A 86 -16.56 5.01 -7.33
C ASP A 86 -15.34 5.83 -7.75
N SER A 87 -14.86 6.67 -6.84
CA SER A 87 -13.79 7.61 -7.15
C SER A 87 -12.91 7.94 -5.94
N VAL A 88 -11.73 8.46 -6.23
CA VAL A 88 -10.73 8.84 -5.21
C VAL A 88 -10.02 10.15 -5.60
N LYS A 89 -9.68 11.00 -4.63
CA LYS A 89 -8.87 12.20 -4.83
C LYS A 89 -8.19 12.64 -3.55
N GLY A 90 -6.90 12.92 -3.59
CA GLY A 90 -6.15 13.39 -2.42
C GLY A 90 -6.17 12.36 -1.28
N SER A 91 -6.65 12.76 -0.11
CA SER A 91 -6.85 11.89 1.07
C SER A 91 -8.20 11.18 1.11
N LYS A 92 -9.06 11.38 0.09
CA LYS A 92 -10.47 10.99 0.15
C LYS A 92 -10.86 9.98 -0.91
N MET A 93 -11.92 9.23 -0.58
CA MET A 93 -12.58 8.30 -1.47
C MET A 93 -14.09 8.42 -1.35
N TRP A 94 -14.81 8.15 -2.43
CA TRP A 94 -16.27 8.17 -2.50
C TRP A 94 -16.79 6.82 -2.97
N ASP A 95 -17.81 6.31 -2.28
CA ASP A 95 -18.48 5.09 -2.69
C ASP A 95 -19.63 5.35 -3.69
N ILE A 96 -20.16 4.28 -4.28
CA ILE A 96 -21.29 4.34 -5.23
C ILE A 96 -22.61 4.79 -4.58
N ASP A 97 -22.70 4.77 -3.26
CA ASP A 97 -23.81 5.31 -2.48
C ASP A 97 -23.66 6.83 -2.27
N GLY A 98 -22.46 7.37 -2.55
CA GLY A 98 -22.08 8.77 -2.45
C GLY A 98 -21.68 9.18 -1.03
N ASN A 99 -21.26 8.26 -0.18
CA ASN A 99 -20.58 8.58 1.06
C ASN A 99 -19.13 8.97 0.77
N GLU A 100 -18.58 9.90 1.58
CA GLU A 100 -17.19 10.35 1.52
C GLU A 100 -16.43 9.79 2.72
N TYR A 101 -15.19 9.34 2.49
CA TYR A 101 -14.31 8.80 3.52
C TYR A 101 -12.93 9.44 3.44
N ILE A 102 -12.32 9.72 4.60
CA ILE A 102 -10.87 9.93 4.70
C ILE A 102 -10.22 8.54 4.69
N ASP A 103 -9.30 8.31 3.75
CA ASP A 103 -8.72 6.99 3.48
C ASP A 103 -7.34 6.80 4.09
N TYR A 104 -7.23 5.91 5.06
CA TYR A 104 -5.97 5.48 5.67
C TYR A 104 -5.47 4.11 5.17
N VAL A 105 -6.08 3.56 4.13
CA VAL A 105 -5.60 2.36 3.44
C VAL A 105 -4.64 2.74 2.31
N GLY A 106 -4.87 3.88 1.65
CA GLY A 106 -4.00 4.42 0.61
C GLY A 106 -3.72 3.41 -0.51
N SER A 107 -4.76 2.71 -1.01
CA SER A 107 -4.64 1.61 -1.98
C SER A 107 -3.71 0.47 -1.51
N TRP A 108 -3.62 0.22 -0.20
CA TRP A 108 -2.68 -0.72 0.45
C TRP A 108 -1.23 -0.26 0.38
N GLY A 109 -1.03 1.07 0.38
CA GLY A 109 0.27 1.70 0.48
C GLY A 109 0.78 2.51 -0.72
N PRO A 110 0.37 2.29 -1.99
CA PRO A 110 0.87 3.07 -3.13
C PRO A 110 0.60 4.57 -3.04
N ALA A 111 -0.52 5.00 -2.46
CA ALA A 111 -0.99 6.38 -2.51
C ALA A 111 -0.31 7.32 -1.49
N ILE A 112 1.02 7.24 -1.35
CA ILE A 112 1.78 8.06 -0.40
C ILE A 112 1.73 9.57 -0.71
N ILE A 113 1.55 9.96 -1.97
CA ILE A 113 1.38 11.37 -2.39
C ILE A 113 -0.10 11.79 -2.43
N GLY A 114 -1.01 10.88 -2.07
CA GLY A 114 -2.45 11.02 -2.24
C GLY A 114 -2.97 10.34 -3.49
N HIS A 115 -4.29 10.20 -3.57
CA HIS A 115 -4.97 9.63 -4.72
C HIS A 115 -5.05 10.62 -5.89
N ALA A 116 -5.00 10.08 -7.11
CA ALA A 116 -5.25 10.82 -8.35
C ALA A 116 -4.48 12.14 -8.43
N ASP A 117 -3.18 12.12 -8.10
CA ASP A 117 -2.29 13.29 -8.18
C ASP A 117 -2.30 13.85 -9.60
N ASP A 118 -2.51 15.17 -9.75
CA ASP A 118 -2.72 15.81 -11.04
C ASP A 118 -1.49 15.76 -11.95
N GLU A 119 -0.26 15.82 -11.38
CA GLU A 119 0.97 15.71 -12.14
C GLU A 119 1.15 14.28 -12.69
N VAL A 120 0.91 13.26 -11.85
CA VAL A 120 0.98 11.86 -12.26
C VAL A 120 -0.06 11.57 -13.35
N LEU A 121 -1.32 12.02 -13.16
CA LEU A 121 -2.38 11.79 -14.16
C LEU A 121 -2.07 12.49 -15.49
N ALA A 122 -1.57 13.72 -15.47
CA ALA A 122 -1.18 14.44 -16.69
C ALA A 122 -0.05 13.70 -17.43
N ALA A 123 0.97 13.24 -16.73
CA ALA A 123 2.09 12.49 -17.30
C ALA A 123 1.62 11.15 -17.90
N LEU A 124 0.70 10.45 -17.24
CA LEU A 124 0.08 9.22 -17.74
C LEU A 124 -0.70 9.49 -19.02
N ALA A 125 -1.51 10.56 -19.07
CA ALA A 125 -2.27 10.94 -20.26
C ALA A 125 -1.36 11.17 -21.48
N GLU A 126 -0.20 11.83 -21.29
CA GLU A 126 0.78 12.03 -22.36
C GLU A 126 1.46 10.72 -22.77
N THR A 127 1.77 9.84 -21.81
CA THR A 127 2.38 8.54 -22.13
C THR A 127 1.42 7.63 -22.87
N MET A 128 0.12 7.61 -22.51
CA MET A 128 -0.90 6.82 -23.21
C MET A 128 -1.03 7.15 -24.70
N LYS A 129 -0.74 8.38 -25.14
CA LYS A 129 -0.72 8.76 -26.57
C LYS A 129 0.35 7.99 -27.36
N LYS A 130 1.39 7.46 -26.70
CA LYS A 130 2.48 6.69 -27.31
C LYS A 130 2.23 5.18 -27.25
N GLY A 131 1.23 4.74 -26.50
CA GLY A 131 0.88 3.35 -26.26
C GLY A 131 0.93 2.97 -24.79
N THR A 132 0.25 1.88 -24.45
CA THR A 132 0.13 1.38 -23.07
C THR A 132 1.14 0.27 -22.74
N SER A 133 1.67 -0.40 -23.79
CA SER A 133 2.65 -1.49 -23.67
C SER A 133 3.43 -1.58 -25.00
N PHE A 134 4.74 -1.76 -24.92
CA PHE A 134 5.58 -1.79 -26.10
C PHE A 134 6.10 -3.19 -26.47
N GLY A 135 6.20 -4.11 -25.49
CA GLY A 135 6.84 -5.41 -25.69
C GLY A 135 8.32 -5.31 -26.06
N ALA A 136 8.95 -4.17 -25.79
CA ALA A 136 10.33 -3.83 -26.07
C ALA A 136 10.85 -2.87 -24.98
N PRO A 137 12.18 -2.79 -24.74
CA PRO A 137 12.75 -1.84 -23.79
C PRO A 137 12.42 -0.39 -24.12
N CYS A 138 12.24 0.45 -23.09
CA CYS A 138 12.01 1.87 -23.25
C CYS A 138 12.86 2.71 -22.28
N LEU A 139 13.13 3.98 -22.65
CA LEU A 139 13.96 4.87 -21.83
C LEU A 139 13.38 5.16 -20.44
N LEU A 140 12.07 5.02 -20.24
CA LEU A 140 11.45 5.21 -18.92
C LEU A 140 11.92 4.16 -17.91
N GLU A 141 12.24 2.94 -18.36
CA GLU A 141 12.84 1.92 -17.51
C GLU A 141 14.20 2.36 -16.98
N ASN A 142 15.05 2.94 -17.83
CA ASN A 142 16.36 3.47 -17.43
C ASN A 142 16.19 4.58 -16.40
N VAL A 143 15.29 5.53 -16.63
CA VAL A 143 15.05 6.65 -15.72
C VAL A 143 14.59 6.17 -14.33
N LEU A 144 13.62 5.26 -14.28
CA LEU A 144 13.15 4.73 -12.99
C LEU A 144 14.22 3.87 -12.31
N ALA A 145 14.98 3.08 -13.06
CA ALA A 145 16.10 2.29 -12.53
C ALA A 145 17.17 3.18 -11.89
N GLU A 146 17.59 4.26 -12.56
CA GLU A 146 18.54 5.24 -12.02
C GLU A 146 18.03 5.90 -10.75
N MET A 147 16.74 6.26 -10.71
CA MET A 147 16.13 6.83 -9.50
C MET A 147 16.14 5.85 -8.33
N VAL A 148 15.80 4.59 -8.57
CA VAL A 148 15.81 3.53 -7.54
C VAL A 148 17.22 3.27 -7.05
N ILE A 149 18.18 3.08 -7.96
CA ILE A 149 19.60 2.81 -7.62
C ILE A 149 20.20 3.99 -6.84
N SER A 150 19.88 5.22 -7.23
CA SER A 150 20.39 6.39 -6.52
C SER A 150 19.79 6.62 -5.13
N ALA A 151 18.63 6.05 -4.87
CA ALA A 151 17.90 6.23 -3.61
C ALA A 151 18.16 5.11 -2.60
N VAL A 152 18.15 3.85 -3.03
CA VAL A 152 18.12 2.67 -2.16
C VAL A 152 19.55 2.13 -1.94
N PRO A 153 20.09 2.20 -0.71
CA PRO A 153 21.51 1.98 -0.45
C PRO A 153 22.07 0.63 -0.90
N SER A 154 21.28 -0.44 -0.87
CA SER A 154 21.73 -1.79 -1.26
C SER A 154 21.68 -2.05 -2.75
N ILE A 155 20.98 -1.22 -3.54
CA ILE A 155 20.67 -1.52 -4.94
C ILE A 155 21.71 -0.93 -5.88
N GLU A 156 22.58 -1.79 -6.44
CA GLU A 156 23.52 -1.46 -7.50
C GLU A 156 22.97 -1.81 -8.91
N MET A 157 21.99 -2.74 -8.95
CA MET A 157 21.30 -3.17 -10.15
C MET A 157 19.88 -3.60 -9.81
N VAL A 158 18.89 -3.34 -10.69
CA VAL A 158 17.47 -3.61 -10.45
C VAL A 158 16.82 -4.33 -11.64
N ARG A 159 15.84 -5.19 -11.35
CA ARG A 159 14.95 -5.82 -12.32
C ARG A 159 13.50 -5.48 -11.99
N PHE A 160 12.77 -4.90 -12.95
CA PHE A 160 11.34 -4.64 -12.80
C PHE A 160 10.51 -5.88 -13.12
N VAL A 161 9.40 -6.00 -12.41
CA VAL A 161 8.36 -7.03 -12.53
C VAL A 161 6.99 -6.37 -12.33
N ASN A 162 5.87 -7.14 -12.31
CA ASN A 162 4.52 -6.53 -12.27
C ASN A 162 3.88 -6.50 -10.87
N SER A 163 4.48 -7.16 -9.89
CA SER A 163 3.94 -7.20 -8.52
C SER A 163 5.02 -7.50 -7.48
N GLY A 164 4.72 -7.18 -6.20
CA GLY A 164 5.57 -7.60 -5.09
C GLY A 164 5.70 -9.12 -4.98
N THR A 165 4.68 -9.88 -5.31
CA THR A 165 4.74 -11.36 -5.36
C THR A 165 5.79 -11.83 -6.37
N GLU A 166 5.78 -11.28 -7.59
CA GLU A 166 6.79 -11.60 -8.60
C GLU A 166 8.20 -11.19 -8.16
N ALA A 167 8.34 -10.03 -7.49
CA ALA A 167 9.62 -9.59 -6.95
C ALA A 167 10.15 -10.59 -5.91
N CYS A 168 9.31 -11.01 -4.95
CA CYS A 168 9.69 -11.99 -3.94
C CYS A 168 10.01 -13.37 -4.54
N MET A 169 9.25 -13.82 -5.53
CA MET A 169 9.57 -15.05 -6.27
C MET A 169 10.93 -14.95 -6.98
N GLY A 170 11.19 -13.82 -7.62
CA GLY A 170 12.45 -13.54 -8.32
C GLY A 170 13.64 -13.54 -7.37
N VAL A 171 13.55 -12.79 -6.27
CA VAL A 171 14.64 -12.65 -5.30
C VAL A 171 14.97 -13.95 -4.57
N LEU A 172 13.96 -14.79 -4.25
CA LEU A 172 14.19 -16.08 -3.62
C LEU A 172 14.90 -17.05 -4.59
N ARG A 173 14.44 -17.10 -5.85
CA ARG A 173 15.12 -17.89 -6.89
C ARG A 173 16.56 -17.44 -7.10
N LEU A 174 16.78 -16.13 -7.08
CA LEU A 174 18.11 -15.54 -7.22
C LEU A 174 19.02 -15.91 -6.04
N ALA A 175 18.51 -15.81 -4.81
CA ALA A 175 19.25 -16.19 -3.62
C ALA A 175 19.69 -17.67 -3.65
N ARG A 176 18.79 -18.56 -4.04
CA ARG A 176 19.08 -20.00 -4.24
C ARG A 176 20.13 -20.21 -5.32
N ALA A 177 19.97 -19.58 -6.47
CA ALA A 177 20.93 -19.69 -7.58
C ALA A 177 22.32 -19.20 -7.23
N PHE A 178 22.43 -18.09 -6.50
CA PHE A 178 23.71 -17.49 -6.10
C PHE A 178 24.41 -18.30 -5.02
N THR A 179 23.69 -18.77 -4.00
CA THR A 179 24.27 -19.48 -2.86
C THR A 179 24.41 -20.98 -3.08
N ASN A 180 23.73 -21.53 -4.09
CA ASN A 180 23.57 -22.96 -4.32
C ASN A 180 23.01 -23.71 -3.09
N LYS A 181 22.04 -23.08 -2.39
CA LYS A 181 21.36 -23.60 -1.20
C LYS A 181 19.85 -23.46 -1.39
N GLU A 182 19.04 -24.38 -0.80
CA GLU A 182 17.60 -24.44 -1.07
C GLU A 182 16.75 -23.80 0.02
N LYS A 183 17.12 -23.95 1.31
CA LYS A 183 16.31 -23.46 2.42
C LYS A 183 16.40 -21.95 2.59
N PHE A 184 15.35 -21.35 3.12
CA PHE A 184 15.35 -19.96 3.53
C PHE A 184 14.53 -19.76 4.80
N ILE A 185 14.84 -18.70 5.55
CA ILE A 185 14.12 -18.31 6.76
C ILE A 185 13.18 -17.13 6.41
N LYS A 186 11.93 -17.23 6.84
CA LYS A 186 10.96 -16.11 6.90
C LYS A 186 10.37 -16.00 8.30
N PHE A 187 9.66 -14.91 8.58
CA PHE A 187 9.08 -14.68 9.90
C PHE A 187 7.56 -14.91 9.91
N GLU A 188 7.07 -15.45 11.04
CA GLU A 188 5.65 -15.63 11.28
C GLU A 188 4.92 -14.28 11.20
N GLY A 189 3.79 -14.24 10.52
CA GLY A 189 3.03 -13.02 10.30
C GLY A 189 3.53 -12.11 9.18
N CYS A 190 4.76 -12.29 8.66
CA CYS A 190 5.20 -11.58 7.46
C CYS A 190 4.57 -12.13 6.19
N TYR A 191 4.25 -11.22 5.25
CA TYR A 191 3.67 -11.56 3.95
C TYR A 191 4.59 -11.11 2.81
N HIS A 192 4.97 -12.06 1.96
CA HIS A 192 5.87 -11.85 0.82
C HIS A 192 5.22 -12.27 -0.50
N GLY A 193 3.93 -12.01 -0.64
CA GLY A 193 3.13 -12.45 -1.79
C GLY A 193 2.55 -13.87 -1.63
N HIS A 194 1.84 -14.33 -2.66
CA HIS A 194 1.04 -15.55 -2.61
C HIS A 194 1.67 -16.76 -3.30
N ALA A 195 2.98 -16.75 -3.55
CA ALA A 195 3.69 -17.94 -3.97
C ALA A 195 3.77 -18.96 -2.82
N ASN A 196 3.64 -20.26 -3.15
CA ASN A 196 3.50 -21.32 -2.16
C ASN A 196 4.55 -21.29 -1.04
N ALA A 197 5.82 -21.04 -1.38
CA ALA A 197 6.92 -20.99 -0.42
C ALA A 197 6.71 -19.88 0.65
N PHE A 198 5.99 -18.82 0.35
CA PHE A 198 5.78 -17.69 1.26
C PHE A 198 4.48 -17.76 2.08
N LEU A 199 3.57 -18.69 1.79
CA LEU A 199 2.29 -18.79 2.50
C LEU A 199 2.38 -19.51 3.85
N VAL A 200 3.52 -20.08 4.20
CA VAL A 200 3.73 -20.71 5.52
C VAL A 200 3.69 -19.65 6.60
N LYS A 201 2.77 -19.79 7.56
CA LYS A 201 2.53 -18.85 8.68
C LYS A 201 2.52 -17.38 8.23
N ALA A 202 1.89 -17.09 7.10
CA ALA A 202 1.84 -15.75 6.52
C ALA A 202 0.84 -14.85 7.25
N GLY A 203 1.09 -13.53 7.18
CA GLY A 203 0.19 -12.47 7.65
C GLY A 203 -0.89 -12.08 6.63
N SER A 204 -1.37 -10.83 6.72
CA SER A 204 -2.36 -10.23 5.79
C SER A 204 -3.65 -11.06 5.68
N GLY A 205 -4.14 -11.29 4.46
CA GLY A 205 -5.37 -12.05 4.20
C GLY A 205 -5.35 -13.49 4.73
N VAL A 206 -4.20 -14.16 4.81
CA VAL A 206 -4.07 -15.50 5.37
C VAL A 206 -4.37 -15.48 6.86
N ALA A 207 -3.73 -14.61 7.62
CA ALA A 207 -3.97 -14.43 9.05
C ALA A 207 -5.40 -13.93 9.34
N THR A 208 -5.87 -12.97 8.54
CA THR A 208 -7.20 -12.35 8.66
C THR A 208 -8.34 -13.36 8.49
N LEU A 209 -8.19 -14.34 7.59
CA LEU A 209 -9.22 -15.34 7.31
C LEU A 209 -9.05 -16.63 8.09
N GLY A 210 -7.97 -16.78 8.88
CA GLY A 210 -7.66 -18.02 9.57
C GLY A 210 -7.46 -19.20 8.62
N LEU A 211 -6.97 -18.96 7.41
CA LEU A 211 -6.74 -20.00 6.42
C LEU A 211 -5.58 -20.90 6.84
N PRO A 212 -5.64 -22.20 6.50
CA PRO A 212 -4.52 -23.10 6.76
C PRO A 212 -3.27 -22.64 5.98
N ASP A 213 -2.11 -23.01 6.50
CA ASP A 213 -0.84 -22.84 5.80
C ASP A 213 -0.90 -23.43 4.37
N SER A 214 0.00 -22.98 3.53
CA SER A 214 0.08 -23.30 2.10
C SER A 214 -0.27 -24.78 1.77
N PRO A 215 -1.03 -25.02 0.72
CA PRO A 215 -1.30 -26.37 0.26
C PRO A 215 -0.03 -27.06 -0.26
N GLY A 216 0.27 -28.24 0.29
CA GLY A 216 1.30 -29.14 -0.20
C GLY A 216 2.67 -29.00 0.48
N LYS A 217 3.05 -30.01 1.28
CA LYS A 217 4.32 -30.07 2.01
C LYS A 217 5.56 -29.95 1.09
N ALA A 218 5.49 -30.48 -0.13
CA ALA A 218 6.62 -30.45 -1.07
C ALA A 218 7.00 -29.00 -1.49
N ALA A 219 6.03 -28.08 -1.55
CA ALA A 219 6.32 -26.67 -1.91
C ALA A 219 6.81 -25.83 -0.75
N THR A 220 6.74 -26.35 0.48
CA THR A 220 7.04 -25.59 1.72
C THR A 220 8.12 -26.25 2.57
N SER A 221 8.67 -27.41 2.15
CA SER A 221 9.70 -28.17 2.89
C SER A 221 10.96 -27.37 3.18
N ASP A 222 11.28 -26.43 2.32
CA ASP A 222 12.47 -25.59 2.41
C ASP A 222 12.24 -24.22 3.05
N THR A 223 11.00 -23.98 3.51
CA THR A 223 10.62 -22.76 4.20
C THR A 223 10.72 -22.94 5.72
N LEU A 224 11.73 -22.32 6.31
CA LEU A 224 11.92 -22.28 7.76
C LEU A 224 11.23 -21.02 8.31
N THR A 225 10.58 -21.14 9.47
CA THR A 225 9.91 -20.00 10.11
C THR A 225 10.45 -19.74 11.50
N ALA A 226 10.61 -18.45 11.85
CA ALA A 226 10.96 -18.00 13.19
C ALA A 226 9.97 -16.93 13.66
N PRO A 227 9.77 -16.73 14.96
CA PRO A 227 9.08 -15.55 15.47
C PRO A 227 9.84 -14.27 15.09
N TYR A 228 9.12 -13.20 14.79
CA TYR A 228 9.74 -11.89 14.60
C TYR A 228 10.29 -11.38 15.94
N ASN A 229 11.40 -10.64 15.92
CA ASN A 229 12.11 -10.16 17.12
C ASN A 229 12.70 -11.27 18.03
N ASP A 230 12.86 -12.49 17.53
CA ASP A 230 13.53 -13.61 18.24
C ASP A 230 14.82 -14.02 17.48
N ILE A 231 15.93 -13.38 17.80
CA ILE A 231 17.21 -13.65 17.15
C ILE A 231 17.79 -15.02 17.56
N GLU A 232 17.45 -15.51 18.77
CA GLU A 232 17.90 -16.83 19.22
C GLU A 232 17.23 -17.95 18.43
N ALA A 233 15.94 -17.82 18.11
CA ALA A 233 15.25 -18.77 17.23
C ALA A 233 15.91 -18.84 15.85
N VAL A 234 16.33 -17.71 15.30
CA VAL A 234 17.06 -17.66 14.02
C VAL A 234 18.43 -18.35 14.13
N ALA A 235 19.19 -18.10 15.20
CA ALA A 235 20.47 -18.74 15.44
C ALA A 235 20.35 -20.27 15.52
N LYS A 236 19.33 -20.79 16.22
CA LYS A 236 19.03 -22.24 16.29
C LYS A 236 18.70 -22.85 14.92
N LEU A 237 18.00 -22.10 14.05
CA LEU A 237 17.72 -22.56 12.68
C LEU A 237 19.01 -22.66 11.86
N PHE A 238 19.91 -21.69 11.96
CA PHE A 238 21.23 -21.77 11.30
C PHE A 238 22.08 -22.93 11.80
N GLU A 239 22.04 -23.21 13.10
CA GLU A 239 22.75 -24.36 13.69
C GLU A 239 22.17 -25.69 13.21
N ALA A 240 20.83 -25.83 13.23
CA ALA A 240 20.13 -27.05 12.82
C ALA A 240 20.26 -27.34 11.31
N HIS A 241 20.42 -26.30 10.48
CA HIS A 241 20.49 -26.39 9.02
C HIS A 241 21.78 -25.77 8.48
N LYS A 242 22.90 -26.13 9.12
CA LYS A 242 24.21 -25.58 8.79
C LYS A 242 24.58 -25.77 7.33
N GLY A 243 24.81 -24.67 6.63
CA GLY A 243 25.20 -24.69 5.21
C GLY A 243 24.06 -24.88 4.21
N GLU A 244 22.80 -25.02 4.66
CA GLU A 244 21.65 -25.26 3.78
C GLU A 244 20.81 -24.00 3.51
N ILE A 245 20.96 -22.94 4.30
CA ILE A 245 20.13 -21.73 4.25
C ILE A 245 20.70 -20.76 3.23
N SER A 246 19.92 -20.45 2.19
CA SER A 246 20.24 -19.50 1.12
C SER A 246 20.05 -18.04 1.55
N ALA A 247 18.96 -17.78 2.28
CA ALA A 247 18.57 -16.42 2.63
C ALA A 247 17.72 -16.34 3.91
N VAL A 248 17.70 -15.14 4.48
CA VAL A 248 16.71 -14.68 5.47
C VAL A 248 15.94 -13.54 4.82
N ILE A 249 14.61 -13.64 4.74
CA ILE A 249 13.74 -12.58 4.21
C ILE A 249 12.82 -12.06 5.31
N LEU A 250 12.68 -10.73 5.41
CA LEU A 250 11.78 -10.08 6.37
C LEU A 250 11.17 -8.81 5.80
N GLU A 251 10.01 -8.42 6.31
CA GLU A 251 9.54 -7.04 6.27
C GLU A 251 10.31 -6.26 7.34
N PRO A 252 11.09 -5.21 6.99
CA PRO A 252 11.88 -4.46 7.99
C PRO A 252 11.02 -3.77 9.05
N VAL A 253 9.82 -3.34 8.68
CA VAL A 253 8.71 -3.06 9.57
C VAL A 253 7.53 -3.90 9.08
N VAL A 254 7.00 -4.74 9.95
CA VAL A 254 5.89 -5.60 9.60
C VAL A 254 4.62 -4.76 9.45
N GLY A 255 3.93 -4.94 8.34
CA GLY A 255 2.65 -4.29 8.06
C GLY A 255 1.51 -5.27 7.79
N ASN A 256 1.83 -6.56 7.69
CA ASN A 256 0.88 -7.63 7.36
C ASN A 256 0.45 -8.50 8.55
N SER A 257 0.85 -8.12 9.76
CA SER A 257 0.30 -8.62 11.03
C SER A 257 0.08 -7.47 12.05
N GLY A 258 -0.30 -6.33 11.53
CA GLY A 258 -0.34 -5.04 12.20
C GLY A 258 1.02 -4.34 12.11
N PHE A 259 1.16 -3.21 12.79
CA PHE A 259 2.40 -2.43 12.78
C PHE A 259 3.36 -2.95 13.85
N ILE A 260 4.42 -3.66 13.44
CA ILE A 260 5.43 -4.21 14.37
C ILE A 260 6.83 -3.79 13.90
N THR A 261 7.58 -3.16 14.80
CA THR A 261 8.94 -2.69 14.53
C THR A 261 10.00 -3.71 14.96
N PRO A 262 11.14 -3.79 14.27
CA PRO A 262 12.24 -4.64 14.71
C PRO A 262 12.92 -4.02 15.93
N THR A 263 13.39 -4.85 16.86
CA THR A 263 14.32 -4.39 17.89
C THR A 263 15.73 -4.19 17.26
N PRO A 264 16.53 -3.26 17.80
CA PRO A 264 17.90 -3.07 17.32
C PRO A 264 18.76 -4.35 17.36
N GLU A 265 18.60 -5.17 18.42
CA GLU A 265 19.26 -6.46 18.54
C GLU A 265 18.89 -7.42 17.42
N PHE A 266 17.60 -7.50 17.12
CA PHE A 266 17.09 -8.41 16.11
C PHE A 266 17.61 -8.05 14.72
N ILE A 267 17.46 -6.80 14.26
CA ILE A 267 17.82 -6.41 12.90
C ILE A 267 19.34 -6.43 12.67
N ASN A 268 20.15 -6.02 13.68
CA ASN A 268 21.59 -6.13 13.62
C ASN A 268 22.05 -7.59 13.70
N GLY A 269 21.44 -8.39 14.57
CA GLY A 269 21.72 -9.81 14.70
C GLY A 269 21.43 -10.58 13.40
N LEU A 270 20.33 -10.26 12.69
CA LEU A 270 20.04 -10.86 11.38
C LEU A 270 21.14 -10.56 10.36
N ARG A 271 21.62 -9.30 10.30
CA ARG A 271 22.72 -8.94 9.40
C ARG A 271 24.00 -9.72 9.71
N GLN A 272 24.32 -9.88 11.01
CA GLN A 272 25.49 -10.62 11.43
C GLN A 272 25.36 -12.13 11.14
N LEU A 273 24.27 -12.75 11.60
CA LEU A 273 24.05 -14.20 11.41
C LEU A 273 24.00 -14.59 9.93
N SER A 274 23.38 -13.78 9.07
CA SER A 274 23.36 -14.06 7.63
C SER A 274 24.77 -14.07 7.03
N ARG A 275 25.61 -13.09 7.39
CA ARG A 275 27.03 -13.03 6.94
C ARG A 275 27.84 -14.24 7.43
N ASP A 276 27.76 -14.55 8.72
CA ASP A 276 28.54 -15.62 9.35
C ASP A 276 28.22 -17.01 8.77
N ASN A 277 26.99 -17.20 8.28
CA ASN A 277 26.53 -18.46 7.71
C ASN A 277 26.50 -18.48 6.17
N GLY A 278 27.00 -17.43 5.50
CA GLY A 278 27.00 -17.34 4.04
C GLY A 278 25.60 -17.43 3.44
N ALA A 279 24.61 -16.82 4.11
CA ALA A 279 23.26 -16.62 3.66
C ALA A 279 23.03 -15.15 3.28
N LEU A 280 22.10 -14.87 2.37
CA LEU A 280 21.77 -13.51 1.98
C LEU A 280 20.70 -12.93 2.92
N LEU A 281 20.84 -11.66 3.28
CA LEU A 281 19.79 -10.89 3.94
C LEU A 281 18.95 -10.19 2.87
N ILE A 282 17.65 -10.43 2.90
CA ILE A 282 16.67 -9.84 1.96
C ILE A 282 15.70 -8.96 2.75
N PHE A 283 15.64 -7.67 2.41
CA PHE A 283 14.60 -6.79 2.90
C PHE A 283 13.45 -6.78 1.90
N ASP A 284 12.28 -7.23 2.35
CA ASP A 284 11.03 -7.02 1.63
C ASP A 284 10.53 -5.59 1.93
N GLU A 285 10.93 -4.68 1.08
CA GLU A 285 10.53 -3.27 1.13
C GLU A 285 9.38 -2.94 0.18
N VAL A 286 8.57 -3.91 -0.17
CA VAL A 286 7.36 -3.67 -0.98
C VAL A 286 6.43 -2.67 -0.28
N MET A 287 6.40 -2.67 1.06
CA MET A 287 5.60 -1.72 1.85
C MET A 287 6.44 -0.53 2.36
N THR A 288 7.64 -0.77 2.86
CA THR A 288 8.49 0.21 3.54
C THR A 288 9.36 1.04 2.60
N GLY A 289 9.66 0.53 1.41
CA GLY A 289 10.46 1.22 0.40
C GLY A 289 9.83 2.53 -0.02
N PHE A 290 10.59 3.62 -0.01
CA PHE A 290 10.13 4.99 -0.24
C PHE A 290 9.02 5.48 0.71
N ARG A 291 8.68 4.70 1.75
CA ARG A 291 7.68 5.09 2.74
C ARG A 291 8.29 5.61 4.03
N LEU A 292 9.26 4.91 4.60
CA LEU A 292 9.85 5.29 5.88
C LEU A 292 10.89 6.42 5.72
N ALA A 293 11.63 6.37 4.63
CA ALA A 293 12.57 7.37 4.14
C ALA A 293 12.64 7.26 2.62
N TYR A 294 13.35 8.15 1.93
CA TYR A 294 13.52 8.08 0.47
C TYR A 294 14.29 6.83 0.04
N GLY A 295 15.28 6.38 0.82
CA GLY A 295 15.99 5.11 0.64
C GLY A 295 15.35 3.92 1.38
N GLY A 296 14.12 4.05 1.87
CA GLY A 296 13.37 2.97 2.52
C GLY A 296 13.77 2.69 3.96
N ALA A 297 13.43 1.50 4.44
CA ALA A 297 13.74 1.05 5.79
C ALA A 297 15.25 0.88 6.02
N GLN A 298 16.00 0.50 5.00
CA GLN A 298 17.45 0.34 5.11
C GLN A 298 18.16 1.67 5.38
N GLU A 299 17.70 2.79 4.82
CA GLU A 299 18.17 4.13 5.20
C GLU A 299 17.75 4.47 6.63
N TYR A 300 16.49 4.23 6.99
CA TYR A 300 15.94 4.56 8.29
C TYR A 300 16.67 3.83 9.44
N PHE A 301 16.94 2.53 9.29
CA PHE A 301 17.62 1.71 10.30
C PHE A 301 19.15 1.67 10.17
N GLY A 302 19.72 2.18 9.09
CA GLY A 302 21.16 2.10 8.81
C GLY A 302 21.66 0.67 8.55
N ILE A 303 20.80 -0.22 8.06
CA ILE A 303 21.14 -1.63 7.77
C ILE A 303 21.04 -1.88 6.27
N THR A 304 22.13 -2.33 5.66
CA THR A 304 22.18 -2.66 4.23
C THR A 304 22.01 -4.16 4.02
N PRO A 305 20.89 -4.62 3.42
CA PRO A 305 20.70 -6.01 3.02
C PRO A 305 21.55 -6.35 1.78
N ASP A 306 21.59 -7.62 1.38
CA ASP A 306 22.21 -8.07 0.13
C ASP A 306 21.28 -7.89 -1.07
N LEU A 307 19.98 -8.09 -0.84
CA LEU A 307 18.90 -7.96 -1.83
C LEU A 307 17.70 -7.24 -1.22
N THR A 308 16.96 -6.55 -2.07
CA THR A 308 15.75 -5.79 -1.69
C THR A 308 14.65 -6.04 -2.70
N THR A 309 13.40 -6.24 -2.22
CA THR A 309 12.21 -6.20 -3.08
C THR A 309 11.46 -4.88 -2.90
N LEU A 310 10.91 -4.36 -3.98
CA LEU A 310 10.15 -3.10 -4.03
C LEU A 310 8.82 -3.34 -4.75
N GLY A 311 7.86 -2.46 -4.52
CA GLY A 311 6.55 -2.47 -5.19
C GLY A 311 5.74 -1.24 -4.79
N LYS A 312 4.41 -1.36 -4.84
CA LYS A 312 3.49 -0.32 -4.34
C LYS A 312 3.85 1.10 -4.80
N ILE A 313 4.59 1.85 -3.99
CA ILE A 313 4.95 3.26 -4.22
C ILE A 313 5.70 3.46 -5.54
N ILE A 314 6.63 2.54 -5.90
CA ILE A 314 7.39 2.68 -7.16
C ILE A 314 6.54 2.55 -8.42
N GLY A 315 5.28 2.16 -8.30
CA GLY A 315 4.30 2.10 -9.39
C GLY A 315 3.32 3.26 -9.41
N GLY A 316 3.34 4.14 -8.39
CA GLY A 316 2.44 5.29 -8.34
C GLY A 316 0.95 4.93 -8.47
N GLY A 317 0.54 3.76 -7.97
CA GLY A 317 -0.82 3.21 -8.09
C GLY A 317 -1.03 2.21 -9.23
N LEU A 318 -0.05 2.02 -10.12
CA LEU A 318 -0.10 1.02 -11.20
C LEU A 318 0.63 -0.27 -10.83
N PRO A 319 0.30 -1.41 -11.48
CA PRO A 319 0.94 -2.69 -11.21
C PRO A 319 2.44 -2.67 -11.52
N VAL A 320 3.25 -2.83 -10.49
CA VAL A 320 4.71 -2.91 -10.58
C VAL A 320 5.28 -3.61 -9.35
N GLY A 321 6.40 -4.27 -9.52
CA GLY A 321 7.33 -4.69 -8.52
C GLY A 321 8.74 -4.55 -9.04
N ALA A 322 9.73 -4.69 -8.16
CA ALA A 322 11.13 -4.77 -8.54
C ALA A 322 11.90 -5.58 -7.50
N TYR A 323 13.01 -6.15 -7.90
CA TYR A 323 14.03 -6.65 -7.00
C TYR A 323 15.40 -6.19 -7.46
N GLY A 324 16.27 -5.94 -6.52
CA GLY A 324 17.60 -5.44 -6.79
C GLY A 324 18.55 -5.69 -5.61
N GLY A 325 19.79 -5.33 -5.78
CA GLY A 325 20.82 -5.50 -4.77
C GLY A 325 22.21 -5.42 -5.36
N ARG A 326 23.15 -6.10 -4.72
CA ARG A 326 24.56 -6.18 -5.14
C ARG A 326 24.68 -6.65 -6.60
N ARG A 327 25.54 -6.01 -7.34
CA ARG A 327 25.76 -6.30 -8.76
C ARG A 327 26.15 -7.75 -9.04
N ASP A 328 27.09 -8.30 -8.25
CA ASP A 328 27.56 -9.68 -8.41
C ASP A 328 26.44 -10.72 -8.27
N ILE A 329 25.44 -10.44 -7.45
CA ILE A 329 24.25 -11.28 -7.29
C ILE A 329 23.29 -11.06 -8.48
N MET A 330 23.00 -9.79 -8.81
CA MET A 330 22.03 -9.45 -9.84
C MET A 330 22.45 -9.88 -11.25
N GLU A 331 23.76 -9.98 -11.53
CA GLU A 331 24.30 -10.48 -12.79
C GLU A 331 24.02 -11.99 -13.02
N MET A 332 23.57 -12.71 -12.00
CA MET A 332 23.03 -14.09 -12.19
C MET A 332 21.71 -14.13 -12.94
N VAL A 333 20.99 -13.01 -13.07
CA VAL A 333 19.68 -12.95 -13.75
C VAL A 333 19.87 -12.94 -15.27
N ALA A 334 19.14 -13.80 -15.97
CA ALA A 334 19.16 -13.84 -17.43
C ALA A 334 18.76 -12.47 -18.06
N PRO A 335 19.39 -12.04 -19.17
CA PRO A 335 20.33 -12.77 -20.03
C PRO A 335 21.81 -12.69 -19.56
N ALA A 336 22.15 -11.96 -18.49
CA ALA A 336 23.53 -11.84 -18.02
C ALA A 336 24.03 -13.15 -17.39
N GLY A 337 23.15 -13.85 -16.64
CA GLY A 337 23.45 -15.12 -15.97
C GLY A 337 22.40 -16.20 -16.24
N PRO A 338 22.47 -17.33 -15.54
CA PRO A 338 21.66 -18.52 -15.83
C PRO A 338 20.26 -18.48 -15.19
N MET A 339 19.96 -17.56 -14.26
CA MET A 339 18.70 -17.54 -13.52
C MET A 339 17.60 -16.90 -14.36
N TYR A 340 16.63 -17.68 -14.82
CA TYR A 340 15.55 -17.20 -15.68
C TYR A 340 14.45 -16.48 -14.89
N GLN A 341 14.09 -15.28 -15.37
CA GLN A 341 12.90 -14.52 -15.01
C GLN A 341 12.47 -13.67 -16.21
N ALA A 342 11.17 -13.62 -16.47
CA ALA A 342 10.58 -12.81 -17.54
C ALA A 342 9.16 -12.35 -17.16
N GLY A 343 8.70 -11.27 -17.78
CA GLY A 343 7.35 -10.73 -17.62
C GLY A 343 6.98 -9.88 -18.80
N THR A 344 5.87 -10.21 -19.49
CA THR A 344 5.40 -9.50 -20.70
C THR A 344 5.20 -8.00 -20.48
N LEU A 345 4.67 -7.61 -19.31
CA LEU A 345 4.37 -6.21 -18.98
C LEU A 345 5.39 -5.57 -18.04
N SER A 346 6.48 -6.29 -17.70
CA SER A 346 7.56 -5.76 -16.88
C SER A 346 8.20 -4.56 -17.58
N GLY A 347 8.32 -3.44 -16.87
CA GLY A 347 8.85 -2.20 -17.44
C GLY A 347 7.87 -1.46 -18.36
N ASN A 348 6.56 -1.74 -18.28
CA ASN A 348 5.59 -1.05 -19.13
C ASN A 348 5.61 0.48 -18.92
N PRO A 349 5.40 1.27 -20.01
CA PRO A 349 5.62 2.71 -19.98
C PRO A 349 4.73 3.45 -19.00
N LEU A 350 3.52 2.95 -18.72
CA LEU A 350 2.60 3.62 -17.81
C LEU A 350 3.05 3.47 -16.35
N ALA A 351 3.40 2.26 -15.91
CA ALA A 351 3.91 2.03 -14.57
C ALA A 351 5.24 2.76 -14.33
N MET A 352 6.13 2.76 -15.32
CA MET A 352 7.38 3.53 -15.23
C MET A 352 7.11 5.04 -15.12
N THR A 353 6.21 5.60 -15.91
CA THR A 353 5.83 7.02 -15.84
C THR A 353 5.25 7.38 -14.46
N ALA A 354 4.29 6.61 -13.97
CA ALA A 354 3.68 6.88 -12.66
C ALA A 354 4.71 6.80 -11.54
N GLY A 355 5.59 5.79 -11.57
CA GLY A 355 6.67 5.65 -10.59
C GLY A 355 7.65 6.83 -10.62
N ILE A 356 8.11 7.24 -11.78
CA ILE A 356 9.02 8.39 -11.95
C ILE A 356 8.42 9.67 -11.32
N HIS A 357 7.16 9.98 -11.62
CA HIS A 357 6.52 11.19 -11.10
C HIS A 357 6.24 11.09 -9.60
N THR A 358 5.84 9.93 -9.10
CA THR A 358 5.68 9.68 -7.65
C THR A 358 7.01 9.88 -6.91
N LEU A 359 8.10 9.28 -7.38
CA LEU A 359 9.41 9.40 -6.71
C LEU A 359 9.96 10.83 -6.79
N LYS A 360 9.70 11.58 -7.88
CA LYS A 360 10.04 13.01 -7.94
C LYS A 360 9.32 13.83 -6.88
N ARG A 361 8.04 13.55 -6.62
CA ARG A 361 7.26 14.20 -5.55
C ARG A 361 7.83 13.88 -4.18
N LEU A 362 8.18 12.62 -3.93
CA LEU A 362 8.73 12.19 -2.64
C LEU A 362 10.12 12.77 -2.35
N LYS A 363 10.89 13.11 -3.38
CA LYS A 363 12.23 13.70 -3.23
C LYS A 363 12.20 15.18 -2.80
N GLN A 364 11.03 15.82 -2.74
CA GLN A 364 10.93 17.21 -2.33
C GLN A 364 11.29 17.37 -0.84
N PRO A 365 12.01 18.44 -0.46
CA PRO A 365 12.32 18.71 0.93
C PRO A 365 11.06 18.82 1.81
N GLY A 366 11.11 18.34 3.05
CA GLY A 366 9.99 18.41 3.99
C GLY A 366 8.97 17.29 3.84
N THR A 367 9.11 16.40 2.83
CA THR A 367 8.16 15.32 2.57
C THR A 367 8.01 14.36 3.75
N TYR A 368 9.13 13.81 4.22
CA TYR A 368 9.10 12.81 5.30
C TYR A 368 8.87 13.43 6.67
N GLU A 369 9.32 14.65 6.88
CA GLU A 369 9.02 15.44 8.09
C GLU A 369 7.52 15.71 8.22
N TYR A 370 6.86 16.01 7.11
CA TYR A 370 5.41 16.21 7.08
C TYR A 370 4.67 14.90 7.40
N LEU A 371 5.03 13.81 6.73
CA LEU A 371 4.44 12.49 6.96
C LEU A 371 4.60 12.06 8.42
N ASP A 372 5.80 12.20 8.98
CA ASP A 372 6.07 11.85 10.37
C ASP A 372 5.21 12.68 11.33
N LYS A 373 5.15 13.99 11.12
CA LYS A 373 4.36 14.91 11.96
C LYS A 373 2.87 14.51 12.01
N ILE A 374 2.24 14.36 10.84
CA ILE A 374 0.78 14.08 10.80
C ILE A 374 0.46 12.67 11.28
N THR A 375 1.34 11.70 11.00
CA THR A 375 1.15 10.32 11.45
C THR A 375 1.32 10.19 12.95
N LYS A 376 2.31 10.87 13.52
CA LYS A 376 2.51 10.99 14.97
C LYS A 376 1.26 11.52 15.66
N GLU A 377 0.74 12.62 15.15
CA GLU A 377 -0.43 13.28 15.73
C GLU A 377 -1.66 12.37 15.67
N LEU A 378 -1.93 11.76 14.50
CA LEU A 378 -3.01 10.80 14.31
C LEU A 378 -2.91 9.62 15.29
N THR A 379 -1.76 8.97 15.31
CA THR A 379 -1.56 7.74 16.11
C THR A 379 -1.69 8.03 17.60
N ASN A 380 -1.01 9.08 18.07
CA ASN A 380 -1.08 9.48 19.49
C ASN A 380 -2.50 9.92 19.88
N GLY A 381 -3.20 10.64 18.99
CA GLY A 381 -4.59 11.06 19.22
C GLY A 381 -5.55 9.89 19.35
N ILE A 382 -5.43 8.86 18.50
CA ILE A 382 -6.26 7.64 18.59
C ILE A 382 -5.96 6.87 19.89
N LEU A 383 -4.67 6.69 20.25
CA LEU A 383 -4.28 5.98 21.48
C LEU A 383 -4.75 6.73 22.74
N GLU A 384 -4.66 8.05 22.74
CA GLU A 384 -5.14 8.88 23.84
C GLU A 384 -6.69 8.84 23.95
N ALA A 385 -7.40 8.83 22.82
CA ALA A 385 -8.85 8.64 22.79
C ALA A 385 -9.23 7.27 23.40
N GLY A 386 -8.50 6.20 23.04
CA GLY A 386 -8.68 4.88 23.65
C GLY A 386 -8.47 4.90 25.17
N LYS A 387 -7.40 5.53 25.63
CA LYS A 387 -7.12 5.66 27.07
C LYS A 387 -8.22 6.44 27.82
N LYS A 388 -8.69 7.56 27.26
CA LYS A 388 -9.77 8.37 27.84
C LYS A 388 -11.08 7.60 27.98
N THR A 389 -11.36 6.71 27.04
CA THR A 389 -12.59 5.91 27.00
C THR A 389 -12.45 4.55 27.68
N GLY A 390 -11.30 4.26 28.31
CA GLY A 390 -11.07 3.06 29.10
C GLY A 390 -10.73 1.81 28.29
N HIS A 391 -10.26 1.96 27.05
CA HIS A 391 -9.81 0.85 26.22
C HIS A 391 -8.32 0.61 26.35
N ALA A 392 -7.93 -0.66 26.55
CA ALA A 392 -6.55 -1.09 26.45
C ALA A 392 -6.13 -1.07 24.97
N MET A 393 -5.29 -0.11 24.60
CA MET A 393 -4.76 0.05 23.25
C MET A 393 -3.27 0.35 23.29
N CYS A 394 -2.52 -0.26 22.37
CA CYS A 394 -1.12 0.06 22.11
C CYS A 394 -0.90 0.21 20.60
N GLY A 395 0.21 0.82 20.20
CA GLY A 395 0.52 1.03 18.79
C GLY A 395 1.73 1.93 18.60
N GLY A 396 1.97 2.30 17.37
CA GLY A 396 3.08 3.17 17.02
C GLY A 396 3.04 3.61 15.57
N TYR A 397 4.05 4.36 15.17
CA TYR A 397 4.20 4.87 13.82
C TYR A 397 5.68 5.03 13.45
N ILE A 398 5.96 5.04 12.17
CA ILE A 398 7.21 5.50 11.57
C ILE A 398 6.86 6.22 10.27
N SER A 399 7.22 7.51 10.19
CA SER A 399 6.92 8.34 9.02
C SER A 399 5.44 8.18 8.58
N GLY A 400 5.16 7.85 7.33
CA GLY A 400 3.79 7.67 6.80
C GLY A 400 3.16 6.29 7.04
N MET A 401 3.58 5.52 8.05
CA MET A 401 3.07 4.18 8.38
C MET A 401 2.75 4.09 9.87
N PHE A 402 1.60 3.52 10.23
CA PHE A 402 1.16 3.40 11.61
C PHE A 402 0.31 2.15 11.85
N GLY A 403 0.05 1.86 13.11
CA GLY A 403 -0.91 0.85 13.52
C GLY A 403 -1.20 0.92 15.00
N PHE A 404 -2.30 0.31 15.39
CA PHE A 404 -2.71 0.17 16.79
C PHE A 404 -3.39 -1.19 17.00
N PHE A 405 -3.33 -1.67 18.24
CA PHE A 405 -3.88 -2.94 18.65
C PHE A 405 -4.79 -2.74 19.85
N PHE A 406 -5.91 -3.46 19.89
CA PHE A 406 -6.77 -3.51 21.06
C PHE A 406 -6.23 -4.54 22.08
N THR A 407 -5.10 -4.21 22.68
CA THR A 407 -4.43 -4.96 23.74
C THR A 407 -3.54 -4.03 24.56
N GLU A 408 -3.19 -4.40 25.77
CA GLU A 408 -2.30 -3.60 26.64
C GLU A 408 -0.88 -3.45 26.04
N GLY A 409 -0.45 -4.41 25.22
CA GLY A 409 0.89 -4.42 24.65
C GLY A 409 2.00 -4.78 25.66
N PRO A 410 3.27 -4.64 25.27
CA PRO A 410 3.75 -4.33 23.92
C PRO A 410 3.54 -5.49 22.94
N VAL A 411 3.49 -5.18 21.63
CA VAL A 411 3.38 -6.15 20.55
C VAL A 411 4.73 -6.23 19.82
N TYR A 412 5.43 -7.34 19.99
CA TYR A 412 6.75 -7.56 19.39
C TYR A 412 6.75 -8.55 18.22
N ASN A 413 5.71 -9.39 18.13
CA ASN A 413 5.60 -10.43 17.12
C ASN A 413 4.12 -10.78 16.83
N PHE A 414 3.91 -11.70 15.89
CA PHE A 414 2.56 -12.13 15.51
C PHE A 414 1.79 -12.83 16.62
N ALA A 415 2.47 -13.54 17.54
CA ALA A 415 1.81 -14.17 18.69
C ALA A 415 1.23 -13.11 19.64
N ASP A 416 1.93 -11.99 19.85
CA ASP A 416 1.42 -10.85 20.62
C ASP A 416 0.29 -10.15 19.89
N ALA A 417 0.41 -9.91 18.58
CA ALA A 417 -0.65 -9.29 17.78
C ALA A 417 -1.97 -10.08 17.88
N LYS A 418 -1.91 -11.41 17.91
CA LYS A 418 -3.09 -12.29 18.05
C LYS A 418 -3.80 -12.20 19.39
N LYS A 419 -3.20 -11.55 20.41
CA LYS A 419 -3.87 -11.28 21.69
C LYS A 419 -4.85 -10.12 21.62
N SER A 420 -4.86 -9.38 20.50
CA SER A 420 -5.76 -8.24 20.29
C SER A 420 -7.22 -8.67 20.24
N ASP A 421 -8.09 -7.85 20.82
CA ASP A 421 -9.54 -7.99 20.73
C ASP A 421 -10.03 -7.62 19.31
N THR A 422 -10.13 -8.63 18.45
CA THR A 422 -10.52 -8.44 17.05
C THR A 422 -12.01 -8.13 16.88
N GLU A 423 -12.88 -8.48 17.84
CA GLU A 423 -14.30 -8.12 17.82
C GLU A 423 -14.47 -6.64 18.12
N LYS A 424 -13.73 -6.13 19.10
CA LYS A 424 -13.69 -4.70 19.42
C LYS A 424 -13.12 -3.90 18.25
N PHE A 425 -12.04 -4.38 17.62
CA PHE A 425 -11.52 -3.76 16.39
C PHE A 425 -12.60 -3.72 15.29
N GLY A 426 -13.36 -4.80 15.09
CA GLY A 426 -14.44 -4.83 14.10
C GLY A 426 -15.52 -3.80 14.40
N SER A 427 -15.88 -3.61 15.68
CA SER A 427 -16.84 -2.59 16.12
C SER A 427 -16.30 -1.18 15.90
N PHE A 428 -15.03 -0.95 16.25
CA PHE A 428 -14.34 0.31 15.97
C PHE A 428 -14.30 0.63 14.47
N PHE A 429 -13.90 -0.34 13.65
CA PHE A 429 -13.84 -0.18 12.19
C PHE A 429 -15.18 0.26 11.61
N ARG A 430 -16.28 -0.44 11.96
CA ARG A 430 -17.62 -0.10 11.47
C ARG A 430 -18.07 1.29 11.92
N GLY A 431 -17.81 1.63 13.19
CA GLY A 431 -18.12 2.94 13.71
C GLY A 431 -17.36 4.07 13.01
N MET A 432 -16.06 3.84 12.72
CA MET A 432 -15.24 4.80 11.98
C MET A 432 -15.72 4.96 10.52
N LEU A 433 -16.14 3.87 9.89
CA LEU A 433 -16.73 3.92 8.54
C LEU A 433 -18.00 4.79 8.50
N GLU A 434 -18.90 4.65 9.49
CA GLU A 434 -20.09 5.49 9.64
C GLU A 434 -19.76 6.97 9.89
N GLU A 435 -18.62 7.24 10.58
CA GLU A 435 -18.13 8.61 10.80
C GLU A 435 -17.42 9.20 9.58
N GLY A 436 -17.25 8.45 8.47
CA GLY A 436 -16.57 8.90 7.26
C GLY A 436 -15.04 8.71 7.29
N VAL A 437 -14.56 7.68 7.98
CA VAL A 437 -13.13 7.32 8.04
C VAL A 437 -12.96 5.86 7.64
N TYR A 438 -12.08 5.60 6.66
CA TYR A 438 -11.82 4.27 6.15
C TYR A 438 -10.44 3.76 6.58
N PHE A 439 -10.42 2.83 7.54
CA PHE A 439 -9.24 2.05 7.92
C PHE A 439 -9.18 0.72 7.16
N ALA A 440 -8.07 0.00 7.29
CA ALA A 440 -7.99 -1.36 6.76
C ALA A 440 -8.99 -2.28 7.49
N PRO A 441 -9.76 -3.12 6.75
CA PRO A 441 -10.77 -3.99 7.36
C PRO A 441 -10.14 -5.24 7.99
N SER A 442 -9.11 -5.06 8.79
CA SER A 442 -8.41 -6.10 9.56
C SER A 442 -7.53 -5.47 10.64
N GLN A 443 -7.56 -6.03 11.86
CA GLN A 443 -6.62 -5.70 12.94
C GLN A 443 -5.15 -5.95 12.55
N PHE A 444 -4.92 -6.86 11.60
CA PHE A 444 -3.59 -7.31 11.19
C PHE A 444 -3.03 -6.56 9.97
N GLU A 445 -3.54 -5.37 9.68
CA GLU A 445 -3.04 -4.52 8.61
C GLU A 445 -2.58 -3.17 9.16
N ALA A 446 -1.48 -2.66 8.66
CA ALA A 446 -1.02 -1.31 8.98
C ALA A 446 -1.86 -0.25 8.24
N GLY A 447 -1.92 0.94 8.83
CA GLY A 447 -2.50 2.13 8.22
C GLY A 447 -1.43 3.04 7.60
N PHE A 448 -1.87 3.92 6.71
CA PHE A 448 -0.99 4.81 5.95
C PHE A 448 -1.53 6.23 5.92
N THR A 449 -0.65 7.20 6.11
CA THR A 449 -0.90 8.59 5.77
C THR A 449 -0.26 8.93 4.43
N SER A 450 -0.68 10.04 3.83
CA SER A 450 -0.17 10.55 2.58
C SER A 450 0.09 12.05 2.66
N LEU A 451 0.81 12.59 1.68
CA LEU A 451 1.04 14.05 1.56
C LEU A 451 -0.25 14.86 1.33
N ALA A 452 -1.35 14.19 0.98
CA ALA A 452 -2.63 14.83 0.76
C ALA A 452 -3.51 14.91 2.03
N HIS A 453 -3.19 14.15 3.08
CA HIS A 453 -3.90 14.29 4.36
C HIS A 453 -3.61 15.67 4.97
N THR A 454 -4.65 16.40 5.31
CA THR A 454 -4.54 17.71 5.94
C THR A 454 -4.59 17.62 7.47
N GLN A 455 -4.26 18.72 8.13
CA GLN A 455 -4.41 18.82 9.58
C GLN A 455 -5.87 18.64 10.02
N GLU A 456 -6.81 19.13 9.20
CA GLU A 456 -8.25 19.01 9.42
C GLU A 456 -8.69 17.54 9.32
N ASP A 457 -8.17 16.78 8.34
CA ASP A 457 -8.45 15.34 8.22
C ASP A 457 -8.00 14.57 9.47
N ILE A 458 -6.80 14.91 10.00
CA ILE A 458 -6.24 14.28 11.20
C ILE A 458 -7.11 14.60 12.43
N GLN A 459 -7.45 15.86 12.65
CA GLN A 459 -8.28 16.29 13.78
C GLN A 459 -9.69 15.69 13.71
N PHE A 460 -10.28 15.67 12.51
CA PHE A 460 -11.59 15.02 12.29
C PHE A 460 -11.54 13.55 12.67
N THR A 461 -10.50 12.84 12.23
CA THR A 461 -10.32 11.39 12.50
C THR A 461 -10.16 11.11 14.00
N ILE A 462 -9.34 11.92 14.70
CA ILE A 462 -9.15 11.76 16.15
C ILE A 462 -10.49 11.99 16.90
N ALA A 463 -11.23 13.04 16.53
CA ALA A 463 -12.52 13.31 17.15
C ALA A 463 -13.56 12.21 16.83
N ALA A 464 -13.56 11.65 15.62
CA ALA A 464 -14.38 10.50 15.27
C ALA A 464 -14.01 9.27 16.09
N ALA A 465 -12.71 8.98 16.25
CA ALA A 465 -12.21 7.88 17.06
C ALA A 465 -12.67 8.00 18.53
N GLU A 466 -12.59 9.19 19.13
CA GLU A 466 -13.05 9.43 20.51
C GLU A 466 -14.57 9.17 20.65
N ARG A 467 -15.37 9.61 19.67
CA ARG A 467 -16.84 9.34 19.68
C ARG A 467 -17.13 7.85 19.54
N VAL A 468 -16.45 7.16 18.62
CA VAL A 468 -16.66 5.73 18.38
C VAL A 468 -16.22 4.91 19.60
N LEU A 469 -15.03 5.16 20.13
CA LEU A 469 -14.51 4.47 21.31
C LEU A 469 -15.36 4.71 22.57
N GLY A 470 -16.02 5.87 22.68
CA GLY A 470 -16.94 6.15 23.79
C GLY A 470 -18.27 5.37 23.74
N ARG A 471 -18.56 4.64 22.66
CA ARG A 471 -19.82 3.90 22.47
C ARG A 471 -19.66 2.38 22.24
N ILE A 472 -18.44 1.85 22.21
CA ILE A 472 -18.14 0.41 22.01
C ILE A 472 -17.60 -0.28 23.26
#